data_811ff5a81aa6330af7d8edaf9fe5b266
#
_entry.id   811ff5a81aa6330af7d8edaf9fe5b266
#
_cell.length_a   1.000
_cell.length_b   1.000
_cell.length_c   1.000
_cell.angle_alpha   90.00
_cell.angle_beta   90.00
_cell.angle_gamma   90.00
#
_symmetry.space_group_name_H-M   'P 1'
#
loop_
_entity.id
_entity.type
_entity.pdbx_description
1 polymer ?
#
loop_
_entity_poly.entity_id
_entity_poly.type
_entity_poly.pdbx_seq_one_letter_code
_entity_poly.pdbx_strand_id
1 'polypeptide(L)'
;MHTSIGKVKRLVLLCLSVLSVYSCTENIDTSARYVFKEETISSYLSKQEIYSEYYDLLGRVPISDMSETTVLQLMAARGNFTCFAPTNEAIHEYLKTLVLDSLIAEPSWSSFTDSTKLDSIRKVIVFNSIIDGGNEATQLFETPNFPVENNSELSIGNLMDSKLTVNYVDNNPDSIYINGDCAIDILNRDIPAINGFIHRIHKVIAPRNITAAYYLQNILDKQIEGYLVAARVIQACGLMDTLT
;
A
#
# COMPACT_ATOMS: atom_id res chain seq x y z
N MET A 1 52.02 -48.14 45.10
CA MET A 1 52.01 -47.49 43.76
C MET A 1 50.60 -47.16 43.19
N HIS A 2 49.50 -47.54 43.87
CA HIS A 2 48.12 -47.38 43.41
C HIS A 2 47.46 -46.02 43.78
N THR A 3 47.99 -45.30 44.77
CA THR A 3 47.38 -44.08 45.29
C THR A 3 47.70 -42.78 44.48
N SER A 4 48.74 -42.81 43.65
CA SER A 4 49.19 -41.68 42.85
C SER A 4 48.34 -41.49 41.56
N ILE A 5 47.93 -42.64 40.97
CA ILE A 5 47.16 -42.63 39.70
C ILE A 5 45.77 -42.08 39.93
N GLY A 6 45.15 -42.30 41.10
CA GLY A 6 43.81 -41.74 41.42
C GLY A 6 43.82 -40.22 41.60
N LYS A 7 44.89 -39.66 42.15
CA LYS A 7 45.05 -38.22 42.33
C LYS A 7 45.28 -37.52 41.00
N VAL A 8 46.05 -38.09 40.10
CA VAL A 8 46.28 -37.54 38.75
C VAL A 8 45.01 -37.58 37.91
N LYS A 9 44.20 -38.65 37.93
CA LYS A 9 42.91 -38.70 37.25
C LYS A 9 41.94 -37.65 37.75
N ARG A 10 41.86 -37.39 39.06
CA ARG A 10 41.00 -36.37 39.64
C ARG A 10 41.47 -34.96 39.24
N LEU A 11 42.77 -34.73 39.18
CA LEU A 11 43.33 -33.43 38.78
C LEU A 11 43.04 -33.17 37.29
N VAL A 12 43.18 -34.15 36.43
CA VAL A 12 42.87 -34.06 34.99
C VAL A 12 41.37 -33.78 34.74
N LEU A 13 40.47 -34.47 35.51
CA LEU A 13 39.05 -34.24 35.42
C LEU A 13 38.67 -32.81 35.90
N LEU A 14 39.34 -32.33 36.95
CA LEU A 14 39.12 -30.96 37.43
C LEU A 14 39.59 -29.91 36.44
N CYS A 15 40.73 -30.10 35.79
CA CYS A 15 41.22 -29.22 34.73
C CYS A 15 40.31 -29.23 33.49
N LEU A 16 39.77 -30.39 33.10
CA LEU A 16 38.80 -30.48 31.99
C LEU A 16 37.48 -29.75 32.29
N SER A 17 37.01 -29.84 33.56
CA SER A 17 35.78 -29.14 33.96
C SER A 17 35.96 -27.61 34.03
N VAL A 18 37.15 -27.10 34.35
CA VAL A 18 37.46 -25.66 34.36
C VAL A 18 37.61 -25.12 32.93
N LEU A 19 38.17 -25.92 32.00
CA LEU A 19 38.28 -25.54 30.59
C LEU A 19 36.91 -25.45 29.88
N SER A 20 35.92 -26.24 30.31
CA SER A 20 34.56 -26.15 29.71
C SER A 20 33.77 -24.91 30.14
N VAL A 21 34.16 -24.21 31.22
CA VAL A 21 33.48 -22.99 31.67
C VAL A 21 34.00 -21.73 30.98
N TYR A 22 35.20 -21.82 30.33
CA TYR A 22 35.77 -20.66 29.61
C TYR A 22 35.37 -20.57 28.14
N SER A 23 34.58 -21.53 27.64
CA SER A 23 34.25 -21.60 26.20
C SER A 23 32.99 -20.84 25.76
N CYS A 24 32.46 -19.93 26.56
CA CYS A 24 31.27 -19.17 26.14
C CYS A 24 31.26 -17.75 26.68
N THR A 25 32.26 -16.95 26.30
CA THR A 25 32.14 -15.50 26.30
C THR A 25 32.61 -14.99 24.96
N GLU A 26 31.91 -15.37 23.89
CA GLU A 26 31.95 -14.56 22.70
C GLU A 26 31.21 -13.27 23.06
N ASN A 27 31.97 -12.20 23.27
CA ASN A 27 31.43 -10.84 23.18
C ASN A 27 30.93 -10.69 21.77
N ILE A 28 29.63 -10.97 21.56
CA ILE A 28 28.97 -10.66 20.32
C ILE A 28 29.10 -9.15 20.17
N ASP A 29 29.99 -8.72 19.29
CA ASP A 29 30.15 -7.32 18.95
C ASP A 29 28.82 -6.82 18.34
N THR A 30 28.01 -6.21 19.20
CA THR A 30 26.73 -5.62 18.80
C THR A 30 26.91 -4.34 18.01
N SER A 31 28.15 -3.79 17.90
CA SER A 31 28.46 -2.62 17.09
C SER A 31 28.37 -2.90 15.59
N ALA A 32 28.53 -4.16 15.18
CA ALA A 32 28.34 -4.63 13.81
C ALA A 32 26.90 -5.10 13.51
N ARG A 33 25.99 -4.99 14.47
CA ARG A 33 24.57 -5.25 14.20
C ARG A 33 24.11 -4.23 13.16
N TYR A 34 23.82 -4.70 11.96
CA TYR A 34 23.20 -3.89 10.92
C TYR A 34 21.87 -3.38 11.47
N VAL A 35 21.89 -2.16 11.97
CA VAL A 35 20.66 -1.45 12.34
C VAL A 35 20.04 -1.03 11.01
N PHE A 36 18.96 -1.67 10.62
CA PHE A 36 18.17 -1.20 9.51
C PHE A 36 17.81 0.25 9.80
N LYS A 37 18.40 1.17 9.04
CA LYS A 37 18.09 2.61 9.16
C LYS A 37 16.73 2.92 8.55
N GLU A 38 16.22 2.03 7.74
CA GLU A 38 14.93 2.14 7.09
C GLU A 38 13.85 1.64 8.04
N GLU A 39 12.76 2.33 8.06
CA GLU A 39 11.58 2.03 8.86
C GLU A 39 10.47 1.44 8.00
N THR A 40 9.46 0.81 8.63
CA THR A 40 8.27 0.34 7.92
C THR A 40 7.43 1.51 7.44
N ILE A 41 6.56 1.29 6.44
CA ILE A 41 5.59 2.29 5.98
C ILE A 41 4.78 2.83 7.16
N SER A 42 4.25 1.95 8.04
CA SER A 42 3.51 2.36 9.24
C SER A 42 4.34 3.26 10.16
N SER A 43 5.61 2.91 10.42
CA SER A 43 6.50 3.71 11.27
C SER A 43 6.81 5.08 10.65
N TYR A 44 7.03 5.14 9.34
CA TYR A 44 7.24 6.41 8.64
C TYR A 44 6.02 7.32 8.77
N LEU A 45 4.83 6.80 8.44
CA LEU A 45 3.59 7.59 8.48
C LEU A 45 3.28 8.11 9.88
N SER A 46 3.56 7.33 10.94
CA SER A 46 3.30 7.72 12.34
C SER A 46 4.09 8.96 12.79
N LYS A 47 5.22 9.25 12.16
CA LYS A 47 6.12 10.36 12.51
C LYS A 47 5.79 11.66 11.74
N GLN A 48 4.91 11.59 10.77
CA GLN A 48 4.59 12.71 9.88
C GLN A 48 3.18 13.22 10.16
N GLU A 49 3.06 14.40 10.74
CA GLU A 49 1.77 15.01 11.07
C GLU A 49 0.86 15.16 9.84
N ILE A 50 1.44 15.39 8.67
CA ILE A 50 0.71 15.54 7.40
C ILE A 50 -0.10 14.31 7.00
N TYR A 51 0.19 13.13 7.58
CA TYR A 51 -0.52 11.87 7.33
C TYR A 51 -1.31 11.38 8.55
N SER A 52 -1.50 12.20 9.58
CA SER A 52 -2.12 11.75 10.83
C SER A 52 -3.53 11.19 10.64
N GLU A 53 -4.34 11.77 9.75
CA GLU A 53 -5.68 11.24 9.43
C GLU A 53 -5.58 9.91 8.65
N TYR A 54 -4.70 9.84 7.67
CA TYR A 54 -4.50 8.60 6.92
C TYR A 54 -4.00 7.48 7.82
N TYR A 55 -3.06 7.78 8.73
CA TYR A 55 -2.58 6.83 9.72
C TYR A 55 -3.70 6.30 10.64
N ASP A 56 -4.58 7.19 11.12
CA ASP A 56 -5.77 6.79 11.90
C ASP A 56 -6.72 5.90 11.07
N LEU A 57 -6.96 6.23 9.80
CA LEU A 57 -7.77 5.39 8.91
C LEU A 57 -7.19 3.98 8.73
N LEU A 58 -5.87 3.86 8.52
CA LEU A 58 -5.19 2.56 8.42
C LEU A 58 -5.42 1.70 9.67
N GLY A 59 -5.49 2.32 10.86
CA GLY A 59 -5.74 1.65 12.14
C GLY A 59 -7.20 1.23 12.35
N ARG A 60 -8.13 1.82 11.61
CA ARG A 60 -9.59 1.54 11.74
C ARG A 60 -10.12 0.56 10.71
N VAL A 61 -9.41 0.37 9.60
CA VAL A 61 -9.86 -0.48 8.50
C VAL A 61 -9.26 -1.88 8.64
N PRO A 62 -10.08 -2.92 8.82
CA PRO A 62 -9.62 -4.30 8.84
C PRO A 62 -9.22 -4.76 7.43
N ILE A 63 -8.27 -5.69 7.33
CA ILE A 63 -7.81 -6.25 6.04
C ILE A 63 -8.89 -7.08 5.34
N SER A 64 -9.85 -7.61 6.10
CA SER A 64 -11.02 -8.32 5.58
C SER A 64 -12.14 -8.30 6.64
N ASP A 65 -13.37 -8.55 6.20
CA ASP A 65 -14.55 -8.53 7.07
C ASP A 65 -14.52 -9.63 8.17
N MET A 66 -13.63 -10.63 8.03
CA MET A 66 -13.43 -11.72 9.01
C MET A 66 -12.14 -11.59 9.82
N SER A 67 -11.39 -10.51 9.66
CA SER A 67 -10.11 -10.31 10.33
C SER A 67 -10.16 -9.16 11.32
N GLU A 68 -9.57 -9.36 12.50
CA GLU A 68 -9.32 -8.28 13.45
C GLU A 68 -8.04 -7.50 13.11
N THR A 69 -7.21 -8.04 12.19
CA THR A 69 -5.98 -7.37 11.75
C THR A 69 -6.32 -6.15 10.90
N THR A 70 -5.77 -5.01 11.25
CA THR A 70 -5.97 -3.76 10.51
C THR A 70 -4.93 -3.58 9.40
N VAL A 71 -5.22 -2.70 8.45
CA VAL A 71 -4.27 -2.35 7.39
C VAL A 71 -3.02 -1.69 7.97
N LEU A 72 -3.13 -0.98 9.09
CA LEU A 72 -1.96 -0.43 9.80
C LEU A 72 -1.00 -1.54 10.25
N GLN A 73 -1.53 -2.64 10.78
CA GLN A 73 -0.71 -3.80 11.17
C GLN A 73 -0.09 -4.48 9.95
N LEU A 74 -0.81 -4.54 8.82
CA LEU A 74 -0.27 -5.01 7.55
C LEU A 74 0.91 -4.13 7.10
N MET A 75 0.78 -2.80 7.16
CA MET A 75 1.85 -1.85 6.81
C MET A 75 3.03 -1.85 7.80
N ALA A 76 2.88 -2.44 8.98
CA ALA A 76 3.96 -2.67 9.94
C ALA A 76 4.68 -4.01 9.72
N ALA A 77 4.06 -4.94 9.00
CA ALA A 77 4.59 -6.27 8.73
C ALA A 77 5.61 -6.25 7.57
N ARG A 78 6.31 -7.38 7.41
CA ARG A 78 7.13 -7.61 6.22
C ARG A 78 6.22 -7.79 5.01
N GLY A 79 6.64 -7.24 3.89
CA GLY A 79 5.89 -7.32 2.65
C GLY A 79 6.58 -6.50 1.56
N ASN A 80 5.90 -6.37 0.44
CA ASN A 80 6.31 -5.57 -0.69
C ASN A 80 5.12 -4.66 -1.07
N PHE A 81 5.03 -3.51 -0.43
CA PHE A 81 3.90 -2.61 -0.61
C PHE A 81 4.26 -1.37 -1.41
N THR A 82 3.32 -0.89 -2.19
CA THR A 82 3.34 0.48 -2.73
C THR A 82 2.20 1.24 -2.06
N CYS A 83 2.53 2.28 -1.31
CA CYS A 83 1.59 3.09 -0.56
C CYS A 83 1.49 4.49 -1.18
N PHE A 84 0.36 4.81 -1.77
CA PHE A 84 0.02 6.16 -2.20
C PHE A 84 -0.62 6.89 -1.03
N ALA A 85 0.19 7.56 -0.22
CA ALA A 85 -0.24 8.18 1.03
C ALA A 85 -0.90 9.55 0.79
N PRO A 86 -2.23 9.67 0.97
CA PRO A 86 -2.91 10.95 0.89
C PRO A 86 -2.58 11.81 2.09
N THR A 87 -2.39 13.12 1.86
CA THR A 87 -2.24 14.09 2.94
C THR A 87 -3.57 14.32 3.67
N ASN A 88 -3.52 14.88 4.88
CA ASN A 88 -4.75 15.28 5.60
C ASN A 88 -5.61 16.22 4.77
N GLU A 89 -4.99 17.15 4.03
CA GLU A 89 -5.68 18.04 3.11
C GLU A 89 -6.39 17.28 1.99
N ALA A 90 -5.72 16.27 1.39
CA ALA A 90 -6.31 15.43 0.37
C ALA A 90 -7.57 14.70 0.87
N ILE A 91 -7.53 14.20 2.11
CA ILE A 91 -8.67 13.55 2.74
C ILE A 91 -9.80 14.56 2.99
N HIS A 92 -9.47 15.75 3.49
CA HIS A 92 -10.47 16.80 3.72
C HIS A 92 -11.13 17.27 2.41
N GLU A 93 -10.37 17.44 1.33
CA GLU A 93 -10.93 17.76 0.01
C GLU A 93 -11.84 16.64 -0.50
N TYR A 94 -11.48 15.38 -0.27
CA TYR A 94 -12.34 14.26 -0.62
C TYR A 94 -13.66 14.29 0.17
N LEU A 95 -13.62 14.58 1.47
CA LEU A 95 -14.85 14.73 2.28
C LEU A 95 -15.73 15.88 1.76
N LYS A 96 -15.15 16.99 1.23
CA LYS A 96 -15.93 18.05 0.58
C LYS A 96 -16.66 17.55 -0.67
N THR A 97 -16.08 16.63 -1.44
CA THR A 97 -16.80 16.04 -2.59
C THR A 97 -18.02 15.26 -2.13
N LEU A 98 -17.92 14.53 -1.00
CA LEU A 98 -19.06 13.81 -0.43
C LEU A 98 -20.19 14.73 0.04
N VAL A 99 -19.87 15.96 0.47
CA VAL A 99 -20.90 16.98 0.76
C VAL A 99 -21.59 17.43 -0.53
N LEU A 100 -20.85 17.66 -1.60
CA LEU A 100 -21.42 18.02 -2.90
C LEU A 100 -22.32 16.94 -3.46
N ASP A 101 -21.96 15.66 -3.22
CA ASP A 101 -22.76 14.49 -3.59
C ASP A 101 -23.93 14.22 -2.62
N SER A 102 -24.14 15.10 -1.64
CA SER A 102 -25.20 15.00 -0.62
C SER A 102 -25.12 13.72 0.24
N LEU A 103 -23.93 13.13 0.37
CA LEU A 103 -23.71 11.92 1.19
C LEU A 103 -23.52 12.25 2.66
N ILE A 104 -22.97 13.42 2.97
CA ILE A 104 -22.78 13.97 4.32
C ILE A 104 -23.13 15.46 4.35
N ALA A 105 -23.46 15.98 5.54
CA ALA A 105 -23.86 17.39 5.70
C ALA A 105 -22.66 18.35 5.74
N GLU A 106 -21.57 17.92 6.35
CA GLU A 106 -20.33 18.70 6.52
C GLU A 106 -19.10 17.84 6.22
N PRO A 107 -17.96 18.40 5.77
CA PRO A 107 -16.77 17.66 5.41
C PRO A 107 -16.02 17.18 6.68
N SER A 108 -16.69 16.35 7.47
CA SER A 108 -16.20 15.82 8.74
C SER A 108 -16.62 14.36 8.94
N TRP A 109 -15.76 13.58 9.57
CA TRP A 109 -16.05 12.20 9.94
C TRP A 109 -17.26 12.07 10.89
N SER A 110 -17.52 13.10 11.71
CA SER A 110 -18.67 13.13 12.62
C SER A 110 -20.01 13.35 11.93
N SER A 111 -20.01 13.75 10.66
CA SER A 111 -21.23 13.98 9.88
C SER A 111 -21.85 12.70 9.32
N PHE A 112 -21.16 11.57 9.43
CA PHE A 112 -21.72 10.28 9.05
C PHE A 112 -22.67 9.78 10.13
N THR A 113 -23.95 9.66 9.79
CA THR A 113 -24.99 9.11 10.67
C THR A 113 -25.09 7.59 10.57
N ASP A 114 -24.59 7.01 9.46
CA ASP A 114 -24.59 5.58 9.17
C ASP A 114 -23.16 5.04 9.28
N SER A 115 -22.93 4.17 10.26
CA SER A 115 -21.62 3.56 10.49
C SER A 115 -21.17 2.69 9.32
N THR A 116 -22.08 2.02 8.62
CA THR A 116 -21.75 1.17 7.47
C THR A 116 -21.23 2.01 6.31
N LYS A 117 -21.84 3.17 6.06
CA LYS A 117 -21.34 4.11 5.06
C LYS A 117 -19.98 4.69 5.44
N LEU A 118 -19.81 5.06 6.71
CA LEU A 118 -18.55 5.55 7.24
C LEU A 118 -17.43 4.54 7.03
N ASP A 119 -17.64 3.28 7.37
CA ASP A 119 -16.64 2.23 7.22
C ASP A 119 -16.37 1.92 5.75
N SER A 120 -17.39 1.98 4.89
CA SER A 120 -17.21 1.84 3.44
C SER A 120 -16.34 2.96 2.86
N ILE A 121 -16.55 4.21 3.27
CA ILE A 121 -15.72 5.35 2.80
C ILE A 121 -14.28 5.22 3.30
N ARG A 122 -14.06 4.85 4.56
CA ARG A 122 -12.73 4.57 5.11
C ARG A 122 -12.01 3.48 4.33
N LYS A 123 -12.72 2.36 4.07
CA LYS A 123 -12.21 1.24 3.29
C LYS A 123 -11.83 1.67 1.87
N VAL A 124 -12.64 2.48 1.22
CA VAL A 124 -12.38 3.04 -0.12
C VAL A 124 -11.07 3.83 -0.14
N ILE A 125 -10.87 4.75 0.80
CA ILE A 125 -9.66 5.58 0.87
C ILE A 125 -8.43 4.70 1.05
N VAL A 126 -8.47 3.79 2.02
CA VAL A 126 -7.34 2.95 2.42
C VAL A 126 -7.02 1.90 1.34
N PHE A 127 -8.02 1.17 0.87
CA PHE A 127 -7.78 0.04 -0.05
C PHE A 127 -7.40 0.50 -1.45
N ASN A 128 -7.90 1.64 -1.91
CA ASN A 128 -7.49 2.18 -3.21
C ASN A 128 -6.06 2.73 -3.21
N SER A 129 -5.51 3.06 -2.05
CA SER A 129 -4.20 3.69 -1.92
C SER A 129 -3.04 2.71 -1.73
N ILE A 130 -3.30 1.40 -1.62
CA ILE A 130 -2.27 0.41 -1.31
C ILE A 130 -2.28 -0.71 -2.34
N ILE A 131 -1.10 -1.04 -2.85
CA ILE A 131 -0.86 -2.24 -3.66
C ILE A 131 -0.02 -3.18 -2.81
N ASP A 132 -0.48 -4.44 -2.69
CA ASP A 132 0.31 -5.52 -2.12
C ASP A 132 0.94 -6.32 -3.26
N GLY A 133 2.24 -6.14 -3.42
CA GLY A 133 3.01 -6.79 -4.46
C GLY A 133 3.31 -8.26 -4.20
N GLY A 134 3.07 -8.76 -3.00
CA GLY A 134 3.41 -10.14 -2.66
C GLY A 134 4.88 -10.47 -2.98
N ASN A 135 5.11 -11.63 -3.58
CA ASN A 135 6.46 -12.09 -3.97
C ASN A 135 6.89 -11.63 -5.37
N GLU A 136 6.00 -11.10 -6.18
CA GLU A 136 6.24 -10.84 -7.61
C GLU A 136 6.55 -9.36 -7.92
N ALA A 137 6.41 -8.48 -6.96
CA ALA A 137 6.26 -7.05 -7.22
C ALA A 137 7.53 -6.21 -7.11
N THR A 138 8.70 -6.76 -7.34
CA THR A 138 9.95 -5.96 -7.37
C THR A 138 9.95 -4.83 -8.42
N GLN A 139 8.95 -4.77 -9.29
CA GLN A 139 8.87 -3.81 -10.39
C GLN A 139 7.91 -2.62 -10.16
N LEU A 140 7.03 -2.68 -9.15
CA LEU A 140 5.96 -1.68 -8.97
C LEU A 140 6.23 -0.65 -7.87
N PHE A 141 7.31 -0.81 -7.12
CA PHE A 141 7.51 -0.02 -5.91
C PHE A 141 7.98 1.40 -6.15
N GLU A 142 8.82 1.59 -7.14
CA GLU A 142 9.40 2.89 -7.49
C GLU A 142 8.81 3.43 -8.79
N THR A 143 8.70 4.74 -8.92
CA THR A 143 8.18 5.37 -10.14
C THR A 143 8.97 5.04 -11.42
N PRO A 144 10.29 4.79 -11.41
CA PRO A 144 11.01 4.32 -12.59
C PRO A 144 10.53 2.96 -13.14
N ASN A 145 9.86 2.18 -12.30
CA ASN A 145 9.31 0.86 -12.67
C ASN A 145 7.85 0.94 -13.14
N PHE A 146 7.27 2.13 -13.17
CA PHE A 146 5.91 2.31 -13.69
C PHE A 146 5.89 2.14 -15.21
N PRO A 147 4.75 1.76 -15.80
CA PRO A 147 4.60 1.67 -17.23
C PRO A 147 5.00 3.00 -17.90
N VAL A 148 5.82 2.93 -18.95
CA VAL A 148 6.29 4.11 -19.70
C VAL A 148 5.18 4.66 -20.61
N GLU A 149 4.30 3.77 -21.05
CA GLU A 149 3.22 4.11 -21.95
C GLU A 149 2.07 4.80 -21.20
N ASN A 150 1.65 5.96 -21.69
CA ASN A 150 0.59 6.75 -21.09
C ASN A 150 -0.74 5.98 -21.06
N ASN A 151 -1.53 6.12 -20.00
CA ASN A 151 -2.77 5.39 -19.75
C ASN A 151 -2.61 3.86 -19.60
N SER A 152 -1.43 3.40 -19.25
CA SER A 152 -1.21 1.98 -18.95
C SER A 152 -1.63 1.64 -17.53
N GLU A 153 -2.13 0.42 -17.36
CA GLU A 153 -2.48 -0.11 -16.06
C GLU A 153 -1.26 -0.71 -15.36
N LEU A 154 -1.18 -0.54 -14.05
CA LEU A 154 -0.25 -1.31 -13.23
C LEU A 154 -0.60 -2.80 -13.31
N SER A 155 0.40 -3.66 -13.34
CA SER A 155 0.21 -5.10 -13.53
C SER A 155 -0.54 -5.75 -12.37
N ILE A 156 -0.43 -5.20 -11.17
CA ILE A 156 -1.09 -5.68 -9.95
C ILE A 156 -2.16 -4.67 -9.51
N GLY A 157 -3.30 -5.18 -9.05
CA GLY A 157 -4.37 -4.38 -8.48
C GLY A 157 -4.04 -3.87 -7.06
N ASN A 158 -4.77 -2.85 -6.63
CA ASN A 158 -4.76 -2.38 -5.25
C ASN A 158 -5.51 -3.36 -4.32
N LEU A 159 -5.64 -3.05 -3.02
CA LEU A 159 -6.37 -3.92 -2.08
C LEU A 159 -7.88 -4.04 -2.38
N MET A 160 -8.43 -3.25 -3.32
CA MET A 160 -9.78 -3.39 -3.88
C MET A 160 -9.82 -4.28 -5.13
N ASP A 161 -8.72 -4.97 -5.47
CA ASP A 161 -8.54 -5.71 -6.74
C ASP A 161 -8.76 -4.85 -8.00
N SER A 162 -8.63 -3.54 -7.87
CA SER A 162 -8.79 -2.59 -8.97
C SER A 162 -7.42 -2.17 -9.49
N LYS A 163 -7.23 -2.28 -10.80
CA LYS A 163 -6.00 -1.81 -11.44
C LYS A 163 -5.98 -0.29 -11.52
N LEU A 164 -4.86 0.29 -11.10
CA LEU A 164 -4.61 1.71 -11.21
C LEU A 164 -3.98 2.01 -12.56
N THR A 165 -4.39 3.11 -13.22
CA THR A 165 -3.73 3.58 -14.44
C THR A 165 -2.72 4.65 -14.11
N VAL A 166 -1.60 4.62 -14.84
CA VAL A 166 -0.56 5.64 -14.79
C VAL A 166 -0.71 6.57 -15.99
N ASN A 167 -0.73 7.85 -15.74
CA ASN A 167 -0.86 8.88 -16.74
C ASN A 167 0.30 9.87 -16.62
N TYR A 168 0.82 10.33 -17.74
CA TYR A 168 1.87 11.33 -17.84
C TYR A 168 1.33 12.56 -18.56
N VAL A 169 1.40 13.72 -17.92
CA VAL A 169 1.00 14.99 -18.57
C VAL A 169 2.14 15.42 -19.50
N ASP A 170 1.80 15.74 -20.74
CA ASP A 170 2.75 16.17 -21.78
C ASP A 170 3.91 15.16 -22.00
N ASN A 171 3.66 13.87 -21.75
CA ASN A 171 4.69 12.81 -21.75
C ASN A 171 5.90 13.11 -20.83
N ASN A 172 5.69 13.92 -19.81
CA ASN A 172 6.72 14.23 -18.82
C ASN A 172 6.77 13.14 -17.74
N PRO A 173 7.87 12.39 -17.58
CA PRO A 173 8.01 11.33 -16.58
C PRO A 173 7.97 11.85 -15.14
N ASP A 174 8.12 13.16 -14.93
CA ASP A 174 8.01 13.78 -13.62
C ASP A 174 6.57 14.20 -13.28
N SER A 175 5.67 14.19 -14.24
CA SER A 175 4.26 14.59 -14.06
C SER A 175 3.36 13.35 -14.09
N ILE A 176 3.42 12.57 -13.00
CA ILE A 176 2.72 11.29 -12.87
C ILE A 176 1.37 11.48 -12.19
N TYR A 177 0.34 10.95 -12.82
CA TYR A 177 -1.02 10.90 -12.27
C TYR A 177 -1.53 9.46 -12.19
N ILE A 178 -2.15 9.14 -11.09
CA ILE A 178 -2.87 7.88 -10.92
C ILE A 178 -4.34 8.10 -11.26
N ASN A 179 -4.90 7.21 -12.08
CA ASN A 179 -6.29 7.27 -12.56
C ASN A 179 -6.65 8.59 -13.27
N GLY A 180 -5.66 9.32 -13.78
CA GLY A 180 -5.82 10.51 -14.59
C GLY A 180 -5.98 11.82 -13.80
N ASP A 181 -6.21 11.78 -12.48
CA ASP A 181 -6.50 12.96 -11.68
C ASP A 181 -5.80 13.05 -10.33
N CYS A 182 -5.20 11.97 -9.87
CA CYS A 182 -4.47 11.94 -8.61
C CYS A 182 -2.96 12.11 -8.86
N ALA A 183 -2.44 13.32 -8.72
CA ALA A 183 -1.03 13.61 -8.92
C ALA A 183 -0.16 13.00 -7.80
N ILE A 184 0.96 12.41 -8.20
CA ILE A 184 2.04 12.04 -7.27
C ILE A 184 2.94 13.26 -7.05
N ASP A 185 3.24 13.55 -5.79
CA ASP A 185 4.16 14.64 -5.44
C ASP A 185 5.59 14.29 -5.86
N ILE A 186 6.15 15.04 -6.80
CA ILE A 186 7.48 14.82 -7.36
C ILE A 186 8.60 14.88 -6.30
N LEU A 187 8.45 15.68 -5.26
CA LEU A 187 9.45 15.86 -4.21
C LEU A 187 9.34 14.82 -3.10
N ASN A 188 8.22 14.13 -3.01
CA ASN A 188 7.89 13.18 -1.96
C ASN A 188 7.35 11.87 -2.54
N ARG A 189 7.96 11.41 -3.62
CA ARG A 189 7.75 10.09 -4.20
C ARG A 189 8.95 9.19 -3.92
N ASP A 190 8.79 7.91 -4.15
CA ASP A 190 9.85 6.90 -4.01
C ASP A 190 10.52 6.91 -2.62
N ILE A 191 9.75 7.24 -1.57
CA ILE A 191 10.25 7.24 -0.20
C ILE A 191 10.42 5.79 0.24
N PRO A 192 11.65 5.32 0.51
CA PRO A 192 11.92 3.94 0.80
C PRO A 192 11.49 3.57 2.23
N ALA A 193 10.92 2.37 2.36
CA ALA A 193 10.64 1.71 3.62
C ALA A 193 11.13 0.25 3.53
N ILE A 194 11.38 -0.42 4.67
CA ILE A 194 11.86 -1.81 4.68
C ILE A 194 10.86 -2.80 4.06
N ASN A 195 9.61 -2.40 3.91
CA ASN A 195 8.52 -3.20 3.37
C ASN A 195 7.85 -2.59 2.14
N GLY A 196 8.53 -1.65 1.44
CA GLY A 196 8.02 -1.07 0.20
C GLY A 196 8.40 0.38 -0.01
N PHE A 197 7.56 1.09 -0.76
CA PHE A 197 7.74 2.51 -1.08
C PHE A 197 6.49 3.32 -0.78
N ILE A 198 6.69 4.61 -0.47
CA ILE A 198 5.62 5.56 -0.20
C ILE A 198 5.68 6.66 -1.25
N HIS A 199 4.54 6.98 -1.82
CA HIS A 199 4.34 8.12 -2.71
C HIS A 199 3.31 9.05 -2.09
N ARG A 200 3.68 10.30 -1.82
CA ARG A 200 2.73 11.32 -1.38
C ARG A 200 1.78 11.66 -2.52
N ILE A 201 0.51 11.73 -2.19
CA ILE A 201 -0.52 12.20 -3.10
C ILE A 201 -1.33 13.34 -2.47
N HIS A 202 -1.77 14.29 -3.31
CA HIS A 202 -2.56 15.45 -2.89
C HIS A 202 -4.06 15.29 -3.15
N LYS A 203 -4.47 14.11 -3.59
CA LYS A 203 -5.86 13.73 -3.83
C LYS A 203 -6.06 12.28 -3.45
N VAL A 204 -7.21 11.94 -2.87
CA VAL A 204 -7.58 10.55 -2.62
C VAL A 204 -7.80 9.83 -3.95
N ILE A 205 -7.26 8.62 -4.09
CA ILE A 205 -7.56 7.76 -5.24
C ILE A 205 -9.00 7.26 -5.07
N ALA A 206 -9.92 7.94 -5.74
CA ALA A 206 -11.32 7.55 -5.75
C ALA A 206 -11.51 6.26 -6.58
N PRO A 207 -12.54 5.45 -6.25
CA PRO A 207 -12.94 4.36 -7.11
C PRO A 207 -13.24 4.91 -8.49
N ARG A 208 -12.76 4.23 -9.53
CA ARG A 208 -13.26 4.51 -10.87
C ARG A 208 -14.68 3.98 -10.94
N ASN A 209 -15.65 4.86 -11.01
CA ASN A 209 -17.03 4.53 -11.37
C ASN A 209 -17.08 4.22 -12.90
N ILE A 210 -16.24 3.30 -13.34
CA ILE A 210 -16.22 2.86 -14.71
C ILE A 210 -17.21 1.74 -14.83
N THR A 211 -18.42 2.08 -15.25
CA THR A 211 -19.45 1.11 -15.55
C THR A 211 -19.17 0.41 -16.88
N ALA A 212 -19.78 -0.74 -17.09
CA ALA A 212 -19.70 -1.44 -18.39
C ALA A 212 -20.20 -0.53 -19.54
N ALA A 213 -21.20 0.31 -19.26
CA ALA A 213 -21.70 1.32 -20.21
C ALA A 213 -20.60 2.31 -20.62
N TYR A 214 -19.80 2.81 -19.67
CA TYR A 214 -18.69 3.69 -19.96
C TYR A 214 -17.66 3.05 -20.90
N TYR A 215 -17.27 1.79 -20.61
CA TYR A 215 -16.33 1.06 -21.49
C TYR A 215 -16.88 0.87 -22.90
N LEU A 216 -18.15 0.49 -23.01
CA LEU A 216 -18.80 0.32 -24.30
C LEU A 216 -18.89 1.65 -25.07
N GLN A 217 -19.20 2.75 -24.37
CA GLN A 217 -19.21 4.08 -25.00
C GLN A 217 -17.81 4.46 -25.50
N ASN A 218 -16.77 4.23 -24.71
CA ASN A 218 -15.38 4.47 -25.12
C ASN A 218 -14.97 3.65 -26.36
N ILE A 219 -15.42 2.38 -26.44
CA ILE A 219 -15.22 1.52 -27.63
C ILE A 219 -15.90 2.13 -28.85
N LEU A 220 -17.12 2.67 -28.71
CA LEU A 220 -17.86 3.32 -29.79
C LEU A 220 -17.18 4.62 -30.23
N ASP A 221 -16.78 5.46 -29.29
CA ASP A 221 -16.16 6.77 -29.55
C ASP A 221 -14.79 6.64 -30.22
N LYS A 222 -13.99 5.70 -29.75
CA LYS A 222 -12.63 5.43 -30.28
C LYS A 222 -12.60 4.43 -31.43
N GLN A 223 -13.75 3.89 -31.83
CA GLN A 223 -13.88 2.90 -32.92
C GLN A 223 -12.94 1.71 -32.75
N ILE A 224 -12.85 1.18 -31.52
CA ILE A 224 -11.90 0.08 -31.18
C ILE A 224 -12.31 -1.18 -31.94
N GLU A 225 -11.52 -1.58 -32.93
CA GLU A 225 -11.73 -2.80 -33.69
C GLU A 225 -11.79 -4.03 -32.78
N GLY A 226 -12.51 -5.04 -33.15
CA GLY A 226 -12.70 -6.28 -32.37
C GLY A 226 -13.88 -6.24 -31.41
N TYR A 227 -14.17 -5.10 -30.78
CA TYR A 227 -15.30 -4.96 -29.84
C TYR A 227 -16.41 -4.07 -30.39
N LEU A 228 -16.15 -3.33 -31.46
CA LEU A 228 -17.05 -2.32 -32.01
C LEU A 228 -18.42 -2.88 -32.41
N VAL A 229 -18.46 -4.06 -32.99
CA VAL A 229 -19.72 -4.70 -33.40
C VAL A 229 -20.55 -5.04 -32.16
N ALA A 230 -19.94 -5.64 -31.13
CA ALA A 230 -20.64 -5.98 -29.91
C ALA A 230 -21.18 -4.72 -29.20
N ALA A 231 -20.37 -3.66 -29.11
CA ALA A 231 -20.79 -2.39 -28.51
C ALA A 231 -21.95 -1.76 -29.27
N ARG A 232 -21.94 -1.77 -30.61
CA ARG A 232 -23.05 -1.26 -31.45
C ARG A 232 -24.33 -2.08 -31.26
N VAL A 233 -24.22 -3.40 -31.14
CA VAL A 233 -25.38 -4.27 -30.89
C VAL A 233 -26.00 -3.97 -29.53
N ILE A 234 -25.20 -3.87 -28.49
CA ILE A 234 -25.66 -3.52 -27.13
C ILE A 234 -26.34 -2.15 -27.11
N GLN A 235 -25.77 -1.14 -27.80
CA GLN A 235 -26.35 0.18 -27.95
C GLN A 235 -27.68 0.13 -28.71
N ALA A 236 -27.74 -0.59 -29.85
CA ALA A 236 -28.95 -0.71 -30.66
C ALA A 236 -30.09 -1.45 -29.95
N CYS A 237 -29.74 -2.35 -29.01
CA CYS A 237 -30.72 -3.04 -28.15
C CYS A 237 -31.20 -2.21 -26.96
N GLY A 238 -30.69 -0.99 -26.78
CA GLY A 238 -31.05 -0.14 -25.64
C GLY A 238 -30.58 -0.66 -24.29
N LEU A 239 -29.56 -1.53 -24.24
CA LEU A 239 -29.05 -2.15 -23.03
C LEU A 239 -27.99 -1.31 -22.30
N MET A 240 -27.57 -0.16 -22.85
CA MET A 240 -26.54 0.70 -22.25
C MET A 240 -26.95 1.18 -20.84
N ASP A 241 -28.22 1.55 -20.66
CA ASP A 241 -28.74 2.07 -19.40
C ASP A 241 -28.85 0.99 -18.31
N THR A 242 -28.82 -0.30 -18.67
CA THR A 242 -28.83 -1.42 -17.70
C THR A 242 -27.45 -1.79 -17.21
N LEU A 243 -26.40 -1.20 -17.81
CA LEU A 243 -24.99 -1.48 -17.53
C LEU A 243 -24.30 -0.30 -16.80
N THR A 244 -25.10 0.67 -16.34
CA THR A 244 -24.66 1.86 -15.59
C THR A 244 -24.49 1.57 -14.12
#